data_728faa8cefbd4f1245c331c2c8da92b6
#
_entry.id   728faa8cefbd4f1245c331c2c8da92b6
#
_cell.length_a   1.000
_cell.length_b   1.000
_cell.length_c   1.000
_cell.angle_alpha   90.00
_cell.angle_beta   90.00
_cell.angle_gamma   90.00
#
_symmetry.space_group_name_H-M   'P 1'
#
loop_
_entity.id
_entity.type
_entity.pdbx_description
1 polymer ?
#
loop_
_entity_poly.entity_id
_entity_poly.type
_entity_poly.pdbx_seq_one_letter_code
_entity_poly.pdbx_strand_id
1 'polypeptide(L)'
;MREWIGDLFSGEPDNVPELLEMLQDAAERQLIEVDALNMIFGALHVSDMHARDIMIPRSALVVVQEDQQPADFLPTVIESRHSRFPVTGDDLDDIKGILHAKDLLPLVLQESGARFSMKDSIRPAAVVPESKRLNVLLEEFRTNRNHMALVVDEYGQTSGVVTIEDVLEQIVGEIEDE
;
A
#
# COMPACT_ATOMS: atom_id res chain seq x y z
N MET A 1 6.65 -50.46 -16.60
CA MET A 1 5.88 -50.76 -15.38
C MET A 1 6.66 -50.42 -14.10
N ARG A 2 7.58 -49.45 -14.15
CA ARG A 2 8.41 -49.02 -13.01
C ARG A 2 8.32 -47.49 -12.71
N GLU A 3 7.71 -46.73 -13.58
CA GLU A 3 7.57 -45.26 -13.39
C GLU A 3 6.30 -44.86 -12.63
N TRP A 4 5.31 -45.73 -12.56
CA TRP A 4 3.99 -45.44 -11.94
C TRP A 4 3.98 -45.62 -10.41
N ILE A 5 5.04 -46.15 -9.81
CA ILE A 5 5.13 -46.32 -8.35
C ILE A 5 5.98 -45.19 -7.72
N GLY A 6 6.71 -44.41 -8.51
CA GLY A 6 7.50 -43.25 -8.05
C GLY A 6 6.66 -42.07 -7.61
N ASP A 7 5.57 -41.80 -8.33
CA ASP A 7 4.69 -40.63 -8.07
C ASP A 7 3.77 -40.79 -6.84
N LEU A 8 3.62 -42.03 -6.33
CA LEU A 8 2.81 -42.28 -5.14
C LEU A 8 3.57 -42.00 -3.82
N PHE A 9 4.88 -41.72 -3.88
CA PHE A 9 5.76 -41.46 -2.73
C PHE A 9 6.64 -40.22 -2.88
N SER A 10 6.55 -39.45 -3.93
CA SER A 10 7.14 -38.13 -4.00
C SER A 10 6.20 -37.21 -3.26
N GLY A 11 6.52 -36.87 -2.01
CA GLY A 11 5.78 -35.90 -1.23
C GLY A 11 5.96 -34.46 -1.74
N GLU A 12 6.06 -34.30 -3.05
CA GLU A 12 6.16 -33.02 -3.74
C GLU A 12 4.75 -32.55 -4.08
N PRO A 13 4.37 -31.32 -3.70
CA PRO A 13 3.03 -30.78 -3.98
C PRO A 13 2.88 -30.46 -5.48
N ASP A 14 1.81 -30.94 -6.10
CA ASP A 14 1.51 -30.68 -7.51
C ASP A 14 0.74 -29.37 -7.74
N ASN A 15 0.22 -28.77 -6.68
CA ASN A 15 -0.59 -27.54 -6.74
C ASN A 15 -0.50 -26.73 -5.42
N VAL A 16 -0.97 -25.49 -5.48
CA VAL A 16 -0.93 -24.58 -4.32
C VAL A 16 -1.68 -25.12 -3.10
N PRO A 17 -2.90 -25.70 -3.20
CA PRO A 17 -3.57 -26.31 -2.06
C PRO A 17 -2.76 -27.39 -1.35
N GLU A 18 -2.13 -28.30 -2.09
CA GLU A 18 -1.27 -29.34 -1.53
C GLU A 18 -0.04 -28.73 -0.84
N LEU A 19 0.56 -27.69 -1.44
CA LEU A 19 1.65 -26.96 -0.81
C LEU A 19 1.23 -26.35 0.53
N LEU A 20 0.03 -25.77 0.58
CA LEU A 20 -0.52 -25.18 1.80
C LEU A 20 -0.75 -26.23 2.90
N GLU A 21 -1.26 -27.42 2.56
CA GLU A 21 -1.42 -28.53 3.51
C GLU A 21 -0.08 -29.00 4.06
N MET A 22 0.95 -29.11 3.22
CA MET A 22 2.30 -29.46 3.66
C MET A 22 2.90 -28.42 4.60
N LEU A 23 2.67 -27.12 4.34
CA LEU A 23 3.13 -26.04 5.21
C LEU A 23 2.40 -26.05 6.55
N GLN A 24 1.11 -26.36 6.56
CA GLN A 24 0.32 -26.51 7.80
C GLN A 24 0.84 -27.69 8.63
N ASP A 25 1.07 -28.87 8.02
CA ASP A 25 1.67 -30.04 8.72
C ASP A 25 3.05 -29.67 9.30
N ALA A 26 3.86 -28.93 8.55
CA ALA A 26 5.16 -28.47 9.03
C ALA A 26 5.05 -27.55 10.26
N ALA A 27 4.04 -26.69 10.31
CA ALA A 27 3.80 -25.83 11.47
C ALA A 27 3.28 -26.63 12.68
N GLU A 28 2.37 -27.60 12.48
CA GLU A 28 1.89 -28.49 13.53
C GLU A 28 3.04 -29.30 14.15
N ARG A 29 4.01 -29.67 13.34
CA ARG A 29 5.23 -30.36 13.78
C ARG A 29 6.31 -29.45 14.33
N GLN A 30 6.02 -28.15 14.47
CA GLN A 30 6.96 -27.12 14.96
C GLN A 30 8.25 -26.98 14.12
N LEU A 31 8.19 -27.27 12.82
CA LEU A 31 9.29 -27.07 11.88
C LEU A 31 9.35 -25.63 11.36
N ILE A 32 8.20 -24.95 11.35
CA ILE A 32 8.07 -23.52 11.06
C ILE A 32 7.18 -22.87 12.13
N GLU A 33 7.45 -21.61 12.41
CA GLU A 33 6.64 -20.81 13.32
C GLU A 33 5.30 -20.46 12.66
N VAL A 34 4.23 -20.32 13.47
CA VAL A 34 2.88 -20.02 12.98
C VAL A 34 2.86 -18.66 12.25
N ASP A 35 3.59 -17.67 12.75
CA ASP A 35 3.69 -16.36 12.11
C ASP A 35 4.35 -16.44 10.73
N ALA A 36 5.38 -17.25 10.58
CA ALA A 36 6.00 -17.50 9.29
C ALA A 36 5.02 -18.18 8.30
N LEU A 37 4.21 -19.14 8.78
CA LEU A 37 3.15 -19.76 7.99
C LEU A 37 2.11 -18.72 7.53
N ASN A 38 1.66 -17.85 8.43
CA ASN A 38 0.71 -16.77 8.10
C ASN A 38 1.27 -15.82 7.05
N MET A 39 2.53 -15.43 7.15
CA MET A 39 3.21 -14.59 6.14
C MET A 39 3.27 -15.29 4.77
N ILE A 40 3.53 -16.59 4.72
CA ILE A 40 3.52 -17.36 3.46
C ILE A 40 2.11 -17.34 2.84
N PHE A 41 1.07 -17.54 3.65
CA PHE A 41 -0.31 -17.48 3.19
C PHE A 41 -0.66 -16.08 2.66
N GLY A 42 -0.29 -15.02 3.40
CA GLY A 42 -0.47 -13.64 2.96
C GLY A 42 0.21 -13.35 1.64
N ALA A 43 1.47 -13.79 1.48
CA ALA A 43 2.24 -13.58 0.24
C ALA A 43 1.62 -14.29 -0.98
N LEU A 44 1.04 -15.48 -0.80
CA LEU A 44 0.31 -16.18 -1.85
C LEU A 44 -1.01 -15.47 -2.17
N HIS A 45 -1.74 -15.03 -1.14
CA HIS A 45 -3.04 -14.36 -1.30
C HIS A 45 -2.92 -13.02 -2.03
N VAL A 46 -1.91 -12.21 -1.68
CA VAL A 46 -1.63 -10.90 -2.33
C VAL A 46 -1.48 -11.03 -3.86
N SER A 47 -1.03 -12.18 -4.36
CA SER A 47 -0.89 -12.40 -5.81
C SER A 47 -2.23 -12.41 -6.57
N ASP A 48 -3.33 -12.69 -5.90
CA ASP A 48 -4.67 -12.74 -6.48
C ASP A 48 -5.49 -11.47 -6.22
N MET A 49 -5.00 -10.59 -5.32
CA MET A 49 -5.66 -9.35 -4.97
C MET A 49 -5.31 -8.20 -5.92
N HIS A 50 -6.18 -7.20 -5.94
CA HIS A 50 -6.06 -5.99 -6.76
C HIS A 50 -6.10 -4.73 -5.90
N ALA A 51 -5.65 -3.60 -6.44
CA ALA A 51 -5.63 -2.31 -5.75
C ALA A 51 -6.99 -1.92 -5.14
N ARG A 52 -8.10 -2.18 -5.87
CA ARG A 52 -9.47 -1.90 -5.41
C ARG A 52 -9.87 -2.67 -4.15
N ASP A 53 -9.22 -3.81 -3.88
CA ASP A 53 -9.62 -4.69 -2.77
C ASP A 53 -9.12 -4.15 -1.42
N ILE A 54 -8.08 -3.30 -1.43
CA ILE A 54 -7.43 -2.75 -0.21
C ILE A 54 -7.32 -1.23 -0.20
N MET A 55 -7.66 -0.54 -1.30
CA MET A 55 -7.52 0.91 -1.37
C MET A 55 -8.36 1.63 -0.31
N ILE A 56 -7.85 2.74 0.20
CA ILE A 56 -8.65 3.72 0.94
C ILE A 56 -9.57 4.40 -0.07
N PRO A 57 -10.89 4.24 0.06
CA PRO A 57 -11.82 4.75 -0.94
C PRO A 57 -11.86 6.28 -0.96
N ARG A 58 -12.26 6.86 -2.11
CA ARG A 58 -12.38 8.30 -2.36
C ARG A 58 -13.09 9.05 -1.22
N SER A 59 -14.15 8.47 -0.66
CA SER A 59 -14.95 9.07 0.40
C SER A 59 -14.23 9.19 1.76
N ALA A 60 -13.14 8.44 1.94
CA ALA A 60 -12.34 8.43 3.17
C ALA A 60 -10.99 9.14 3.01
N LEU A 61 -10.71 9.74 1.84
CA LEU A 61 -9.44 10.41 1.59
C LEU A 61 -9.31 11.67 2.43
N VAL A 62 -8.18 11.81 3.10
CA VAL A 62 -7.73 13.07 3.70
C VAL A 62 -6.85 13.78 2.68
N VAL A 63 -7.32 14.90 2.16
CA VAL A 63 -6.64 15.67 1.11
C VAL A 63 -6.31 17.08 1.58
N VAL A 64 -5.40 17.74 0.88
CA VAL A 64 -5.07 19.16 1.05
C VAL A 64 -5.39 19.87 -0.27
N GLN A 65 -6.05 21.03 -0.23
CA GLN A 65 -6.29 21.81 -1.43
C GLN A 65 -5.08 22.68 -1.78
N GLU A 66 -4.78 22.83 -3.07
CA GLU A 66 -3.59 23.53 -3.57
C GLU A 66 -3.54 25.01 -3.11
N ASP A 67 -4.70 25.64 -3.00
CA ASP A 67 -4.86 27.06 -2.64
C ASP A 67 -4.93 27.34 -1.14
N GLN A 68 -4.98 26.28 -0.30
CA GLN A 68 -5.01 26.42 1.16
C GLN A 68 -3.69 26.99 1.70
N GLN A 69 -3.81 27.85 2.71
CA GLN A 69 -2.65 28.31 3.46
C GLN A 69 -2.25 27.28 4.52
N PRO A 70 -0.96 27.21 4.93
CA PRO A 70 -0.50 26.27 5.96
C PRO A 70 -1.36 26.27 7.24
N ALA A 71 -1.83 27.43 7.68
CA ALA A 71 -2.67 27.54 8.87
C ALA A 71 -4.00 26.78 8.76
N ASP A 72 -4.49 26.58 7.53
CA ASP A 72 -5.80 25.96 7.28
C ASP A 72 -5.70 24.43 7.26
N PHE A 73 -4.61 23.85 6.68
CA PHE A 73 -4.48 22.41 6.53
C PHE A 73 -3.60 21.73 7.59
N LEU A 74 -2.67 22.44 8.24
CA LEU A 74 -1.79 21.88 9.25
C LEU A 74 -2.53 21.18 10.40
N PRO A 75 -3.65 21.70 10.94
CA PRO A 75 -4.42 20.98 11.96
C PRO A 75 -4.85 19.58 11.48
N THR A 76 -5.40 19.48 10.27
CA THR A 76 -5.84 18.23 9.66
C THR A 76 -4.67 17.26 9.45
N VAL A 77 -3.53 17.75 8.99
CA VAL A 77 -2.31 16.95 8.81
C VAL A 77 -1.83 16.35 10.13
N ILE A 78 -1.83 17.17 11.20
CA ILE A 78 -1.37 16.74 12.53
C ILE A 78 -2.36 15.73 13.14
N GLU A 79 -3.66 15.99 13.04
CA GLU A 79 -4.71 15.15 13.63
C GLU A 79 -4.80 13.78 12.94
N SER A 80 -4.70 13.75 11.61
CA SER A 80 -4.80 12.52 10.82
C SER A 80 -3.61 11.57 11.00
N ARG A 81 -2.44 12.09 11.42
CA ARG A 81 -1.17 11.34 11.59
C ARG A 81 -0.67 10.64 10.31
N HIS A 82 -1.22 10.99 9.16
CA HIS A 82 -0.74 10.44 7.89
C HIS A 82 0.60 11.05 7.47
N SER A 83 1.40 10.28 6.77
CA SER A 83 2.71 10.72 6.26
C SER A 83 2.62 11.42 4.90
N ARG A 84 1.55 11.16 4.14
CA ARG A 84 1.38 11.64 2.76
C ARG A 84 -0.06 12.03 2.51
N PHE A 85 -0.23 13.13 1.78
CA PHE A 85 -1.53 13.72 1.47
C PHE A 85 -1.63 14.00 -0.01
N PRO A 86 -2.67 13.48 -0.71
CA PRO A 86 -2.99 13.94 -2.04
C PRO A 86 -3.32 15.43 -1.99
N VAL A 87 -2.75 16.21 -2.92
CA VAL A 87 -3.07 17.62 -3.09
C VAL A 87 -3.99 17.76 -4.27
N THR A 88 -5.14 18.39 -4.06
CA THR A 88 -6.19 18.55 -5.06
C THR A 88 -6.30 20.00 -5.51
N GLY A 89 -6.75 20.20 -6.75
CA GLY A 89 -7.27 21.48 -7.22
C GLY A 89 -8.73 21.66 -6.82
N ASP A 90 -9.58 21.95 -7.81
CA ASP A 90 -11.00 22.25 -7.60
C ASP A 90 -11.83 21.04 -7.16
N ASP A 91 -11.42 19.84 -7.52
CA ASP A 91 -12.09 18.58 -7.12
C ASP A 91 -11.10 17.44 -6.86
N LEU A 92 -11.63 16.28 -6.41
CA LEU A 92 -10.83 15.09 -6.09
C LEU A 92 -10.27 14.38 -7.34
N ASP A 93 -10.67 14.73 -8.54
CA ASP A 93 -10.11 14.19 -9.78
C ASP A 93 -8.97 15.05 -10.31
N ASP A 94 -8.86 16.29 -9.82
CA ASP A 94 -7.77 17.22 -10.16
C ASP A 94 -6.62 17.11 -9.16
N ILE A 95 -5.93 15.95 -9.16
CA ILE A 95 -4.79 15.72 -8.27
C ILE A 95 -3.54 16.43 -8.82
N LYS A 96 -3.00 17.36 -8.05
CA LYS A 96 -1.77 18.12 -8.37
C LYS A 96 -0.50 17.37 -8.01
N GLY A 97 -0.56 16.50 -6.99
CA GLY A 97 0.59 15.72 -6.52
C GLY A 97 0.39 15.20 -5.10
N ILE A 98 1.48 14.77 -4.49
CA ILE A 98 1.52 14.26 -3.11
C ILE A 98 2.37 15.17 -2.25
N LEU A 99 1.81 15.68 -1.15
CA LEU A 99 2.50 16.43 -0.10
C LEU A 99 2.97 15.44 0.98
N HIS A 100 4.22 15.58 1.41
CA HIS A 100 4.74 14.80 2.53
C HIS A 100 4.69 15.60 3.83
N ALA A 101 4.13 15.03 4.89
CA ALA A 101 4.04 15.68 6.20
C ALA A 101 5.41 16.15 6.72
N LYS A 102 6.48 15.40 6.49
CA LYS A 102 7.83 15.77 6.88
C LYS A 102 8.35 17.07 6.25
N ASP A 103 7.86 17.41 5.06
CA ASP A 103 8.28 18.61 4.35
C ASP A 103 7.64 19.89 4.96
N LEU A 104 6.69 19.70 5.89
CA LEU A 104 6.06 20.77 6.66
C LEU A 104 6.77 21.08 8.00
N LEU A 105 7.75 20.28 8.40
CA LEU A 105 8.47 20.47 9.67
C LEU A 105 9.05 21.87 9.84
N PRO A 106 9.66 22.52 8.84
CA PRO A 106 10.18 23.89 8.98
C PRO A 106 9.07 24.90 9.35
N LEU A 107 7.85 24.70 8.88
CA LEU A 107 6.71 25.56 9.20
C LEU A 107 6.26 25.36 10.66
N VAL A 108 6.17 24.10 11.10
CA VAL A 108 5.76 23.75 12.47
C VAL A 108 6.79 24.25 13.48
N LEU A 109 8.08 24.19 13.15
CA LEU A 109 9.17 24.66 13.98
C LEU A 109 9.36 26.19 13.96
N GLN A 110 8.54 26.90 13.20
CA GLN A 110 8.61 28.37 13.07
C GLN A 110 10.00 28.89 12.72
N GLU A 111 10.72 28.17 11.86
CA GLU A 111 12.04 28.60 11.39
C GLU A 111 11.94 29.98 10.74
N SER A 112 12.75 30.93 11.24
CA SER A 112 12.74 32.32 10.76
C SER A 112 13.09 32.37 9.27
N GLY A 113 12.11 32.82 8.45
CA GLY A 113 12.27 32.96 7.00
C GLY A 113 11.79 31.76 6.20
N ALA A 114 11.25 30.71 6.82
CA ALA A 114 10.62 29.61 6.08
C ALA A 114 9.45 30.15 5.24
N ARG A 115 9.59 30.07 3.91
CA ARG A 115 8.51 30.38 2.97
C ARG A 115 7.99 29.06 2.44
N PHE A 116 6.72 28.78 2.67
CA PHE A 116 6.05 27.61 2.11
C PHE A 116 5.52 27.93 0.71
N SER A 117 5.81 27.02 -0.21
CA SER A 117 5.20 27.01 -1.53
C SER A 117 4.63 25.61 -1.76
N MET A 118 3.32 25.50 -1.86
CA MET A 118 2.66 24.21 -2.13
C MET A 118 3.23 23.59 -3.41
N LYS A 119 3.35 24.38 -4.47
CA LYS A 119 3.84 23.93 -5.77
C LYS A 119 5.24 23.33 -5.72
N ASP A 120 6.12 23.87 -4.87
CA ASP A 120 7.50 23.39 -4.73
C ASP A 120 7.61 22.19 -3.76
N SER A 121 6.58 21.97 -2.94
CA SER A 121 6.53 20.94 -1.91
C SER A 121 5.86 19.64 -2.36
N ILE A 122 5.04 19.68 -3.43
CA ILE A 122 4.36 18.51 -3.95
C ILE A 122 5.26 17.69 -4.89
N ARG A 123 5.08 16.39 -4.88
CA ARG A 123 5.74 15.42 -5.74
C ARG A 123 4.76 14.77 -6.69
N PRO A 124 5.18 14.35 -7.89
CA PRO A 124 4.30 13.63 -8.81
C PRO A 124 3.66 12.43 -8.13
N ALA A 125 2.36 12.25 -8.33
CA ALA A 125 1.64 11.07 -7.86
C ALA A 125 1.84 9.91 -8.85
N ALA A 126 2.09 8.72 -8.32
CA ALA A 126 1.94 7.50 -9.11
C ALA A 126 0.43 7.23 -9.28
N VAL A 127 0.05 6.79 -10.47
CA VAL A 127 -1.36 6.48 -10.80
C VAL A 127 -1.45 5.03 -11.27
N VAL A 128 -2.39 4.28 -10.72
CA VAL A 128 -2.62 2.87 -11.05
C VAL A 128 -4.11 2.59 -11.25
N PRO A 129 -4.50 1.67 -12.15
CA PRO A 129 -5.89 1.28 -12.28
C PRO A 129 -6.36 0.43 -11.10
N GLU A 130 -7.65 0.42 -10.82
CA GLU A 130 -8.30 -0.43 -9.81
C GLU A 130 -7.96 -1.92 -9.96
N SER A 131 -7.80 -2.37 -11.20
CA SER A 131 -7.47 -3.76 -11.54
C SER A 131 -5.99 -4.13 -11.40
N LYS A 132 -5.16 -3.22 -10.90
CA LYS A 132 -3.72 -3.48 -10.70
C LYS A 132 -3.52 -4.56 -9.66
N ARG A 133 -2.82 -5.65 -10.00
CA ARG A 133 -2.48 -6.71 -9.05
C ARG A 133 -1.52 -6.22 -7.98
N LEU A 134 -1.74 -6.62 -6.73
CA LEU A 134 -0.96 -6.11 -5.60
C LEU A 134 0.51 -6.56 -5.62
N ASN A 135 0.80 -7.77 -6.07
CA ASN A 135 2.20 -8.22 -6.21
C ASN A 135 2.99 -7.35 -7.19
N VAL A 136 2.37 -6.96 -8.32
CA VAL A 136 3.00 -6.07 -9.32
C VAL A 136 3.12 -4.65 -8.75
N LEU A 137 2.10 -4.18 -8.05
CA LEU A 137 2.11 -2.86 -7.40
C LEU A 137 3.21 -2.77 -6.34
N LEU A 138 3.39 -3.81 -5.54
CA LEU A 138 4.45 -3.88 -4.53
C LEU A 138 5.85 -3.79 -5.16
N GLU A 139 6.07 -4.48 -6.29
CA GLU A 139 7.32 -4.40 -7.04
C GLU A 139 7.56 -2.99 -7.59
N GLU A 140 6.52 -2.34 -8.13
CA GLU A 140 6.59 -0.96 -8.60
C GLU A 140 6.90 0.02 -7.47
N PHE A 141 6.27 -0.11 -6.31
CA PHE A 141 6.58 0.71 -5.13
C PHE A 141 8.05 0.60 -4.73
N ARG A 142 8.59 -0.63 -4.68
CA ARG A 142 10.00 -0.88 -4.33
C ARG A 142 10.96 -0.30 -5.38
N THR A 143 10.69 -0.53 -6.66
CA THR A 143 11.55 -0.11 -7.77
C THR A 143 11.59 1.41 -7.92
N ASN A 144 10.42 2.05 -7.85
CA ASN A 144 10.27 3.49 -8.06
C ASN A 144 10.43 4.30 -6.76
N ARG A 145 10.59 3.64 -5.61
CA ARG A 145 10.65 4.26 -4.28
C ARG A 145 9.43 5.12 -3.97
N ASN A 146 8.29 4.72 -4.51
CA ASN A 146 7.00 5.31 -4.19
C ASN A 146 6.38 4.56 -3.00
N HIS A 147 5.63 5.26 -2.18
CA HIS A 147 4.93 4.67 -1.04
C HIS A 147 3.42 4.88 -1.10
N MET A 148 2.94 5.62 -2.10
CA MET A 148 1.51 5.89 -2.29
C MET A 148 1.23 5.99 -3.78
N ALA A 149 0.11 5.45 -4.21
CA ALA A 149 -0.41 5.60 -5.56
C ALA A 149 -1.89 5.99 -5.50
N LEU A 150 -2.30 6.83 -6.45
CA LEU A 150 -3.70 7.10 -6.74
C LEU A 150 -4.29 5.92 -7.50
N VAL A 151 -5.46 5.47 -7.09
CA VAL A 151 -6.22 4.44 -7.79
C VAL A 151 -7.29 5.11 -8.62
N VAL A 152 -7.35 4.78 -9.90
CA VAL A 152 -8.31 5.35 -10.84
C VAL A 152 -9.18 4.29 -11.49
N ASP A 153 -10.40 4.65 -11.81
CA ASP A 153 -11.35 3.84 -12.56
C ASP A 153 -11.05 3.85 -14.07
N GLU A 154 -11.91 3.20 -14.87
CA GLU A 154 -11.79 3.09 -16.33
C GLU A 154 -12.00 4.43 -17.05
N TYR A 155 -12.55 5.43 -16.38
CA TYR A 155 -12.80 6.78 -16.90
C TYR A 155 -11.71 7.77 -16.48
N GLY A 156 -10.74 7.31 -15.67
CA GLY A 156 -9.67 8.15 -15.15
C GLY A 156 -10.06 8.97 -13.91
N GLN A 157 -11.22 8.66 -13.28
CA GLN A 157 -11.63 9.31 -12.04
C GLN A 157 -10.94 8.66 -10.85
N THR A 158 -10.65 9.46 -9.84
CA THR A 158 -10.01 8.98 -8.60
C THR A 158 -10.98 8.12 -7.81
N SER A 159 -10.68 6.83 -7.67
CA SER A 159 -11.42 5.87 -6.84
C SER A 159 -10.92 5.85 -5.40
N GLY A 160 -9.63 6.12 -5.21
CA GLY A 160 -9.01 6.08 -3.89
C GLY A 160 -7.49 6.22 -3.94
N VAL A 161 -6.84 5.82 -2.85
CA VAL A 161 -5.39 5.68 -2.75
C VAL A 161 -5.02 4.32 -2.19
N VAL A 162 -3.83 3.86 -2.50
CA VAL A 162 -3.22 2.67 -1.91
C VAL A 162 -1.78 2.99 -1.53
N THR A 163 -1.34 2.49 -0.38
CA THR A 163 0.03 2.66 0.09
C THR A 163 0.80 1.34 0.08
N ILE A 164 2.12 1.40 0.16
CA ILE A 164 2.95 0.19 0.29
C ILE A 164 2.67 -0.49 1.63
N GLU A 165 2.37 0.31 2.65
CA GLU A 165 2.01 -0.14 3.98
C GLU A 165 0.74 -1.01 3.93
N ASP A 166 -0.32 -0.59 3.20
CA ASP A 166 -1.56 -1.35 3.01
C ASP A 166 -1.30 -2.71 2.34
N VAL A 167 -0.39 -2.74 1.34
CA VAL A 167 -0.03 -4.00 0.66
C VAL A 167 0.75 -4.93 1.58
N LEU A 168 1.69 -4.39 2.37
CA LEU A 168 2.48 -5.18 3.31
C LEU A 168 1.62 -5.76 4.44
N GLU A 169 0.61 -5.02 4.90
CA GLU A 169 -0.34 -5.48 5.90
C GLU A 169 -1.08 -6.75 5.46
N GLN A 170 -1.39 -6.90 4.15
CA GLN A 170 -2.00 -8.12 3.61
C GLN A 170 -1.05 -9.34 3.67
N ILE A 171 0.25 -9.12 3.79
CA ILE A 171 1.26 -10.18 3.87
C ILE A 171 1.56 -10.55 5.31
N VAL A 172 1.78 -9.54 6.17
CA VAL A 172 2.26 -9.76 7.54
C VAL A 172 1.14 -9.75 8.58
N GLY A 173 -0.08 -9.34 8.21
CA GLY A 173 -1.19 -9.09 9.15
C GLY A 173 -1.07 -7.74 9.84
N GLU A 174 -1.99 -7.47 10.76
CA GLU A 174 -1.96 -6.23 11.56
C GLU A 174 -0.66 -6.16 12.35
N ILE A 175 0.09 -5.06 12.16
CA ILE A 175 1.25 -4.74 12.99
C ILE A 175 0.68 -3.92 14.15
N GLU A 176 0.55 -4.54 15.33
CA GLU A 176 0.19 -3.79 16.54
C GLU A 176 1.30 -2.78 16.83
N ASP A 177 1.01 -1.48 16.66
CA ASP A 177 1.84 -0.41 17.17
C ASP A 177 1.68 -0.34 18.70
N GLU A 178 2.76 -0.52 19.45
CA GLU A 178 2.82 -0.35 20.89
C GLU A 178 2.57 1.11 21.32
#